data_ed3757a91bd85d0919f2b3e32e968d29
#
_entry.id   ed3757a91bd85d0919f2b3e32e968d29
#
_cell.length_a   1.000
_cell.length_b   1.000
_cell.length_c   1.000
_cell.angle_alpha   90.00
_cell.angle_beta   90.00
_cell.angle_gamma   90.00
#
_symmetry.space_group_name_H-M   'P 1'
#
loop_
_entity.id
_entity.type
_entity.pdbx_description
1 polymer ?
#
loop_
_entity_poly.entity_id
_entity_poly.type
_entity_poly.pdbx_seq_one_letter_code
_entity_poly.pdbx_strand_id
1 'polypeptide(L)'
;MDLRPPSVRSLLQHLERLPGVGPRTAQRLAEHLLTIDPNELDSFASVLAGLREAVGLCSECCLLTETDPCVVCGDPARDRRTILVVEEPTTAWAVEETGEYRGLYHALLGHLSPLHGVGPDDLTITRLEERCREGGVTEVILATDPTVEGETTALFIARRLQPLGVGVSRPASGIPVGGEVAAVDRVTLTQALQLRRKI
;
A
#
# COMPACT_ATOMS: atom_id res chain seq x y z
N MET A 1 18.65 -13.25 -37.89
CA MET A 1 18.96 -11.81 -37.94
C MET A 1 17.80 -11.05 -37.32
N ASP A 2 18.00 -10.23 -36.27
CA ASP A 2 16.94 -9.41 -35.70
C ASP A 2 16.81 -8.12 -36.53
N LEU A 3 15.66 -7.91 -37.14
CA LEU A 3 15.38 -6.74 -37.99
C LEU A 3 14.96 -5.50 -37.23
N ARG A 4 14.78 -5.63 -35.88
CA ARG A 4 14.33 -4.49 -35.07
C ARG A 4 15.46 -3.46 -34.90
N PRO A 5 15.15 -2.15 -35.03
CA PRO A 5 16.10 -1.09 -34.77
C PRO A 5 16.68 -1.15 -33.35
N PRO A 6 17.91 -0.68 -33.11
CA PRO A 6 18.51 -0.72 -31.76
C PRO A 6 17.69 -0.02 -30.69
N SER A 7 17.07 1.14 -31.00
CA SER A 7 16.19 1.88 -30.09
C SER A 7 14.96 1.07 -29.67
N VAL A 8 14.36 0.34 -30.60
CA VAL A 8 13.20 -0.53 -30.31
C VAL A 8 13.62 -1.70 -29.41
N ARG A 9 14.78 -2.30 -29.67
CA ARG A 9 15.32 -3.36 -28.80
C ARG A 9 15.58 -2.85 -27.38
N SER A 10 16.16 -1.66 -27.24
CA SER A 10 16.39 -1.04 -25.94
C SER A 10 15.08 -0.78 -25.21
N LEU A 11 14.07 -0.23 -25.88
CA LEU A 11 12.74 0.00 -25.31
C LEU A 11 12.11 -1.32 -24.80
N LEU A 12 12.13 -2.38 -25.61
CA LEU A 12 11.61 -3.69 -25.23
C LEU A 12 12.30 -4.23 -23.98
N GLN A 13 13.63 -4.12 -23.88
CA GLN A 13 14.39 -4.53 -22.71
C GLN A 13 14.00 -3.77 -21.44
N HIS A 14 13.68 -2.48 -21.55
CA HIS A 14 13.22 -1.70 -20.39
C HIS A 14 11.80 -2.08 -19.99
N LEU A 15 10.91 -2.27 -20.97
CA LEU A 15 9.53 -2.68 -20.71
C LEU A 15 9.45 -4.07 -20.08
N GLU A 16 10.27 -5.04 -20.51
CA GLU A 16 10.32 -6.40 -19.97
C GLU A 16 10.84 -6.47 -18.53
N ARG A 17 11.48 -5.42 -18.01
CA ARG A 17 11.88 -5.32 -16.60
C ARG A 17 10.73 -4.93 -15.67
N LEU A 18 9.62 -4.45 -16.23
CA LEU A 18 8.47 -4.07 -15.43
C LEU A 18 7.73 -5.33 -14.93
N PRO A 19 7.32 -5.36 -13.65
CA PRO A 19 6.58 -6.50 -13.10
C PRO A 19 5.33 -6.82 -13.93
N GLY A 20 5.13 -8.09 -14.28
CA GLY A 20 3.97 -8.54 -15.07
C GLY A 20 4.06 -8.27 -16.57
N VAL A 21 5.12 -7.62 -17.06
CA VAL A 21 5.32 -7.35 -18.48
C VAL A 21 6.21 -8.42 -19.12
N GLY A 22 5.58 -9.37 -19.81
CA GLY A 22 6.29 -10.36 -20.63
C GLY A 22 6.58 -9.86 -22.05
N PRO A 23 7.37 -10.63 -22.86
CA PRO A 23 7.79 -10.21 -24.20
C PRO A 23 6.66 -9.79 -25.15
N ARG A 24 5.52 -10.50 -25.11
CA ARG A 24 4.34 -10.15 -25.94
C ARG A 24 3.72 -8.82 -25.52
N THR A 25 3.61 -8.56 -24.23
CA THR A 25 3.08 -7.31 -23.69
C THR A 25 4.03 -6.16 -24.01
N ALA A 26 5.35 -6.36 -23.79
CA ALA A 26 6.37 -5.37 -24.14
C ALA A 26 6.32 -4.98 -25.61
N GLN A 27 6.16 -5.95 -26.51
CA GLN A 27 6.03 -5.69 -27.94
C GLN A 27 4.81 -4.83 -28.26
N ARG A 28 3.63 -5.15 -27.71
CA ARG A 28 2.40 -4.37 -27.91
C ARG A 28 2.53 -2.94 -27.38
N LEU A 29 3.18 -2.77 -26.21
CA LEU A 29 3.45 -1.46 -25.64
C LEU A 29 4.41 -0.65 -26.53
N ALA A 30 5.48 -1.27 -27.02
CA ALA A 30 6.43 -0.61 -27.91
C ALA A 30 5.77 -0.18 -29.23
N GLU A 31 4.95 -1.04 -29.84
CA GLU A 31 4.19 -0.71 -31.05
C GLU A 31 3.23 0.47 -30.81
N HIS A 32 2.55 0.50 -29.67
CA HIS A 32 1.68 1.60 -29.28
C HIS A 32 2.47 2.92 -29.15
N LEU A 33 3.58 2.91 -28.39
CA LEU A 33 4.43 4.09 -28.20
C LEU A 33 5.05 4.63 -29.51
N LEU A 34 5.23 3.77 -30.52
CA LEU A 34 5.71 4.19 -31.86
C LEU A 34 4.62 4.83 -32.72
N THR A 35 3.34 4.69 -32.36
CA THR A 35 2.20 5.11 -33.18
C THR A 35 1.34 6.21 -32.57
N ILE A 36 1.49 6.49 -31.25
CA ILE A 36 0.80 7.60 -30.56
C ILE A 36 1.31 8.96 -31.07
N ASP A 37 0.53 10.01 -30.78
CA ASP A 37 0.93 11.39 -31.10
C ASP A 37 2.27 11.74 -30.43
N PRO A 38 3.20 12.40 -31.16
CA PRO A 38 4.51 12.76 -30.60
C PRO A 38 4.43 13.60 -29.30
N ASN A 39 3.45 14.50 -29.16
CA ASN A 39 3.30 15.31 -27.97
C ASN A 39 2.85 14.46 -26.76
N GLU A 40 2.03 13.44 -27.00
CA GLU A 40 1.61 12.46 -25.98
C GLU A 40 2.80 11.62 -25.50
N LEU A 41 3.67 11.18 -26.45
CA LEU A 41 4.89 10.46 -26.12
C LEU A 41 5.86 11.32 -25.29
N ASP A 42 6.06 12.58 -25.66
CA ASP A 42 6.93 13.53 -24.96
C ASP A 42 6.39 13.82 -23.55
N SER A 43 5.08 13.99 -23.42
CA SER A 43 4.42 14.17 -22.11
C SER A 43 4.64 12.95 -21.21
N PHE A 44 4.41 11.74 -21.73
CA PHE A 44 4.64 10.49 -21.00
C PHE A 44 6.10 10.34 -20.56
N ALA A 45 7.04 10.59 -21.46
CA ALA A 45 8.47 10.54 -21.13
C ALA A 45 8.86 11.53 -20.04
N SER A 46 8.30 12.75 -20.09
CA SER A 46 8.54 13.79 -19.08
C SER A 46 8.02 13.39 -17.70
N VAL A 47 6.81 12.82 -17.62
CA VAL A 47 6.24 12.31 -16.36
C VAL A 47 7.12 11.22 -15.77
N LEU A 48 7.56 10.25 -16.58
CA LEU A 48 8.45 9.18 -16.13
C LEU A 48 9.79 9.71 -15.62
N ALA A 49 10.38 10.66 -16.31
CA ALA A 49 11.68 11.24 -15.94
C ALA A 49 11.61 12.02 -14.62
N GLY A 50 10.51 12.76 -14.40
CA GLY A 50 10.31 13.59 -13.20
C GLY A 50 9.76 12.85 -11.98
N LEU A 51 9.25 11.61 -12.14
CA LEU A 51 8.47 10.91 -11.12
C LEU A 51 9.19 10.81 -9.75
N ARG A 52 10.48 10.47 -9.76
CA ARG A 52 11.27 10.30 -8.52
C ARG A 52 11.62 11.61 -7.83
N GLU A 53 11.63 12.71 -8.54
CA GLU A 53 11.89 14.04 -7.98
C GLU A 53 10.61 14.66 -7.44
N ALA A 54 9.47 14.36 -8.10
CA ALA A 54 8.18 14.89 -7.70
C ALA A 54 7.58 14.17 -6.48
N VAL A 55 7.81 12.86 -6.33
CA VAL A 55 7.15 12.05 -5.31
C VAL A 55 8.13 11.66 -4.20
N GLY A 56 7.82 12.09 -2.98
CA GLY A 56 8.51 11.71 -1.75
C GLY A 56 7.61 10.95 -0.78
N LEU A 57 8.09 10.76 0.44
CA LEU A 57 7.30 10.22 1.55
C LEU A 57 6.86 11.36 2.46
N CYS A 58 5.60 11.34 2.86
CA CYS A 58 5.08 12.26 3.88
C CYS A 58 5.84 12.10 5.19
N SER A 59 6.29 13.20 5.77
CA SER A 59 7.03 13.23 7.03
C SER A 59 6.23 12.71 8.22
N GLU A 60 4.89 12.73 8.16
CA GLU A 60 4.02 12.24 9.23
C GLU A 60 3.62 10.77 9.04
N CYS A 61 3.11 10.40 7.87
CA CYS A 61 2.44 9.10 7.68
C CYS A 61 3.17 8.13 6.75
N CYS A 62 4.27 8.53 6.13
CA CYS A 62 5.05 7.72 5.19
C CYS A 62 4.28 7.29 3.92
N LEU A 63 3.15 7.90 3.59
CA LEU A 63 2.51 7.73 2.30
C LEU A 63 3.28 8.50 1.21
N LEU A 64 3.17 8.01 -0.02
CA LEU A 64 3.70 8.72 -1.19
C LEU A 64 2.94 10.03 -1.41
N THR A 65 3.67 11.12 -1.65
CA THR A 65 3.09 12.45 -1.80
C THR A 65 4.03 13.39 -2.57
N GLU A 66 3.45 14.43 -3.19
CA GLU A 66 4.19 15.54 -3.81
C GLU A 66 4.30 16.76 -2.86
N THR A 67 3.55 16.75 -1.74
CA THR A 67 3.56 17.81 -0.73
C THR A 67 3.84 17.24 0.65
N ASP A 68 4.50 18.01 1.53
CA ASP A 68 4.76 17.58 2.90
C ASP A 68 4.26 18.64 3.90
N PRO A 69 3.33 18.28 4.80
CA PRO A 69 2.65 16.99 4.91
C PRO A 69 1.74 16.68 3.73
N CYS A 70 1.37 15.38 3.54
CA CYS A 70 0.48 14.97 2.47
C CYS A 70 -0.93 15.56 2.65
N VAL A 71 -1.73 15.48 1.57
CA VAL A 71 -3.11 16.01 1.56
C VAL A 71 -4.00 15.46 2.68
N VAL A 72 -3.77 14.22 3.12
CA VAL A 72 -4.52 13.61 4.23
C VAL A 72 -4.04 14.15 5.58
N CYS A 73 -2.75 14.20 5.83
CA CYS A 73 -2.20 14.71 7.10
C CYS A 73 -2.44 16.22 7.25
N GLY A 74 -2.44 16.96 6.14
CA GLY A 74 -2.72 18.39 6.12
C GLY A 74 -4.21 18.77 6.23
N ASP A 75 -5.13 17.81 6.06
CA ASP A 75 -6.57 18.08 6.09
C ASP A 75 -7.09 18.19 7.54
N PRO A 76 -7.58 19.38 7.97
CA PRO A 76 -8.13 19.57 9.30
C PRO A 76 -9.47 18.86 9.54
N ALA A 77 -10.15 18.39 8.49
CA ALA A 77 -11.41 17.66 8.59
C ALA A 77 -11.24 16.18 8.94
N ARG A 78 -9.99 15.66 8.95
CA ARG A 78 -9.69 14.27 9.30
C ARG A 78 -9.77 14.02 10.82
N ASP A 79 -10.26 12.85 11.17
CA ASP A 79 -10.21 12.37 12.55
C ASP A 79 -8.78 11.99 12.93
N ARG A 80 -8.11 12.84 13.70
CA ARG A 80 -6.74 12.63 14.16
C ARG A 80 -6.62 11.58 15.27
N ARG A 81 -7.74 11.06 15.79
CA ARG A 81 -7.76 10.08 16.87
C ARG A 81 -7.65 8.65 16.39
N THR A 82 -7.84 8.43 15.09
CA THR A 82 -7.81 7.10 14.47
C THR A 82 -6.75 7.04 13.38
N ILE A 83 -5.85 6.06 13.45
CA ILE A 83 -4.82 5.79 12.42
C ILE A 83 -5.05 4.40 11.82
N LEU A 84 -5.19 4.32 10.49
CA LEU A 84 -5.17 3.06 9.76
C LEU A 84 -3.74 2.78 9.27
N VAL A 85 -3.17 1.68 9.73
CA VAL A 85 -1.81 1.24 9.41
C VAL A 85 -1.86 0.24 8.28
N VAL A 86 -1.07 0.49 7.23
CA VAL A 86 -0.95 -0.36 6.04
C VAL A 86 0.50 -0.78 5.82
N GLU A 87 0.74 -1.91 5.16
CA GLU A 87 2.10 -2.32 4.79
C GLU A 87 2.64 -1.43 3.67
N GLU A 88 1.84 -1.27 2.61
CA GLU A 88 2.22 -0.52 1.42
C GLU A 88 1.36 0.75 1.24
N PRO A 89 1.92 1.87 0.76
CA PRO A 89 1.16 3.09 0.49
C PRO A 89 -0.05 2.91 -0.42
N THR A 90 0.02 1.99 -1.37
CA THR A 90 -1.04 1.68 -2.34
C THR A 90 -2.30 1.13 -1.69
N THR A 91 -2.17 0.41 -0.57
CA THR A 91 -3.31 -0.08 0.22
C THR A 91 -4.14 1.09 0.78
N ALA A 92 -3.47 2.18 1.22
CA ALA A 92 -4.17 3.38 1.69
C ALA A 92 -4.99 4.04 0.57
N TRP A 93 -4.51 4.01 -0.69
CA TRP A 93 -5.28 4.53 -1.82
C TRP A 93 -6.57 3.76 -2.03
N ALA A 94 -6.51 2.42 -1.99
CA ALA A 94 -7.70 1.58 -2.12
C ALA A 94 -8.73 1.84 -1.01
N VAL A 95 -8.28 2.09 0.22
CA VAL A 95 -9.18 2.46 1.33
C VAL A 95 -9.78 3.85 1.11
N GLU A 96 -8.98 4.81 0.67
CA GLU A 96 -9.41 6.19 0.42
C GLU A 96 -10.47 6.27 -0.70
N GLU A 97 -10.34 5.44 -1.74
CA GLU A 97 -11.32 5.33 -2.84
C GLU A 97 -12.72 4.93 -2.37
N THR A 98 -12.86 4.28 -1.21
CA THR A 98 -14.17 3.96 -0.63
C THR A 98 -14.95 5.20 -0.18
N GLY A 99 -14.25 6.29 0.14
CA GLY A 99 -14.82 7.53 0.67
C GLY A 99 -15.38 7.43 2.10
N GLU A 100 -15.29 6.26 2.75
CA GLU A 100 -15.89 5.98 4.06
C GLU A 100 -14.91 6.23 5.22
N TYR A 101 -13.61 6.09 4.98
CA TYR A 101 -12.62 6.28 6.03
C TYR A 101 -12.27 7.75 6.21
N ARG A 102 -12.33 8.24 7.45
CA ARG A 102 -12.09 9.65 7.81
C ARG A 102 -10.88 9.87 8.71
N GLY A 103 -10.22 8.80 9.13
CA GLY A 103 -9.02 8.86 9.96
C GLY A 103 -7.74 9.21 9.17
N LEU A 104 -6.63 9.13 9.87
CA LEU A 104 -5.28 9.26 9.29
C LEU A 104 -4.73 7.90 8.88
N TYR A 105 -3.71 7.90 8.04
CA TYR A 105 -2.98 6.71 7.63
C TYR A 105 -1.57 6.66 8.22
N HIS A 106 -0.98 5.47 8.18
CA HIS A 106 0.45 5.26 8.39
C HIS A 106 0.92 4.07 7.56
N ALA A 107 1.89 4.28 6.66
CA ALA A 107 2.50 3.22 5.87
C ALA A 107 3.76 2.69 6.56
N LEU A 108 3.83 1.38 6.76
CA LEU A 108 4.99 0.69 7.35
C LEU A 108 6.17 0.60 6.39
N LEU A 109 5.90 0.67 5.08
CA LEU A 109 6.83 0.43 3.98
C LEU A 109 7.34 -1.02 3.92
N GLY A 110 6.49 -1.96 4.32
CA GLY A 110 6.75 -3.40 4.34
C GLY A 110 6.16 -4.09 5.56
N HIS A 111 6.67 -5.30 5.82
CA HIS A 111 6.30 -6.14 6.96
C HIS A 111 7.54 -6.81 7.57
N LEU A 112 7.42 -7.28 8.81
CA LEU A 112 8.48 -8.06 9.45
C LEU A 112 8.71 -9.38 8.69
N SER A 113 9.94 -9.63 8.29
CA SER A 113 10.33 -10.86 7.60
C SER A 113 11.75 -11.26 7.98
N PRO A 114 11.94 -11.97 9.11
CA PRO A 114 13.27 -12.41 9.55
C PRO A 114 14.02 -13.25 8.52
N LEU A 115 13.27 -14.02 7.71
CA LEU A 115 13.85 -14.82 6.63
C LEU A 115 14.48 -13.97 5.52
N HIS A 116 13.94 -12.77 5.30
CA HIS A 116 14.46 -11.80 4.33
C HIS A 116 15.29 -10.69 4.99
N GLY A 117 15.57 -10.81 6.30
CA GLY A 117 16.38 -9.84 7.04
C GLY A 117 15.65 -8.54 7.37
N VAL A 118 14.32 -8.48 7.23
CA VAL A 118 13.52 -7.28 7.55
C VAL A 118 13.14 -7.31 9.03
N GLY A 119 13.74 -6.42 9.81
CA GLY A 119 13.47 -6.23 11.23
C GLY A 119 12.59 -5.01 11.51
N PRO A 120 12.29 -4.74 12.81
CA PRO A 120 11.45 -3.60 13.19
C PRO A 120 12.05 -2.23 12.83
N ASP A 121 13.38 -2.14 12.78
CA ASP A 121 14.11 -0.90 12.47
C ASP A 121 14.12 -0.57 10.96
N ASP A 122 13.81 -1.55 10.13
CA ASP A 122 13.65 -1.36 8.69
C ASP A 122 12.28 -0.81 8.32
N LEU A 123 11.34 -0.81 9.28
CA LEU A 123 9.98 -0.33 9.12
C LEU A 123 9.75 0.98 9.88
N THR A 124 8.68 1.69 9.55
CA THR A 124 8.34 2.98 10.17
C THR A 124 7.60 2.84 11.52
N ILE A 125 7.75 1.71 12.22
CA ILE A 125 7.02 1.39 13.46
C ILE A 125 7.34 2.41 14.57
N THR A 126 8.60 2.80 14.72
CA THR A 126 9.01 3.80 15.71
C THR A 126 8.29 5.14 15.49
N ARG A 127 8.16 5.57 14.24
CA ARG A 127 7.42 6.80 13.89
C ARG A 127 5.92 6.67 14.23
N LEU A 128 5.31 5.50 14.01
CA LEU A 128 3.94 5.24 14.43
C LEU A 128 3.77 5.40 15.94
N GLU A 129 4.70 4.86 16.74
CA GLU A 129 4.68 5.00 18.20
C GLU A 129 4.80 6.46 18.65
N GLU A 130 5.67 7.23 18.02
CA GLU A 130 5.82 8.67 18.29
C GLU A 130 4.51 9.42 18.01
N ARG A 131 3.88 9.16 16.86
CA ARG A 131 2.57 9.73 16.52
C ARG A 131 1.48 9.37 17.54
N CYS A 132 1.46 8.12 18.00
CA CYS A 132 0.50 7.67 19.03
C CYS A 132 0.74 8.35 20.37
N ARG A 133 2.00 8.64 20.71
CA ARG A 133 2.38 9.29 21.96
C ARG A 133 2.06 10.78 21.99
N GLU A 134 2.25 11.46 20.86
CA GLU A 134 2.15 12.91 20.77
C GLU A 134 0.78 13.40 20.32
N GLY A 135 0.07 12.61 19.53
CA GLY A 135 -1.06 13.05 18.72
C GLY A 135 -2.46 12.86 19.32
N GLY A 136 -2.61 12.34 20.55
CA GLY A 136 -3.94 12.05 21.12
C GLY A 136 -4.68 10.92 20.42
N VAL A 137 -3.96 10.01 19.75
CA VAL A 137 -4.50 8.84 19.05
C VAL A 137 -5.15 7.90 20.07
N THR A 138 -6.38 7.49 19.82
CA THR A 138 -7.16 6.59 20.68
C THR A 138 -7.29 5.20 20.07
N GLU A 139 -7.20 5.09 18.74
CA GLU A 139 -7.34 3.83 18.02
C GLU A 139 -6.32 3.72 16.88
N VAL A 140 -5.74 2.53 16.75
CA VAL A 140 -4.93 2.12 15.60
C VAL A 140 -5.57 0.89 14.96
N ILE A 141 -5.94 1.00 13.68
CA ILE A 141 -6.51 -0.09 12.88
C ILE A 141 -5.36 -0.71 12.08
N LEU A 142 -4.98 -1.94 12.40
CA LEU A 142 -3.90 -2.65 11.70
C LEU A 142 -4.44 -3.36 10.47
N ALA A 143 -4.30 -2.75 9.30
CA ALA A 143 -4.68 -3.27 7.99
C ALA A 143 -3.48 -3.88 7.26
N THR A 144 -2.67 -4.67 7.98
CA THR A 144 -1.63 -5.51 7.40
C THR A 144 -2.26 -6.69 6.66
N ASP A 145 -1.56 -7.22 5.66
CA ASP A 145 -2.06 -8.33 4.86
C ASP A 145 -2.35 -9.57 5.72
N PRO A 146 -3.36 -10.39 5.37
CA PRO A 146 -3.70 -11.61 6.09
C PRO A 146 -2.73 -12.77 5.76
N THR A 147 -1.44 -12.49 5.81
CA THR A 147 -0.32 -13.45 5.67
C THR A 147 0.30 -13.74 7.04
N VAL A 148 1.17 -14.73 7.13
CA VAL A 148 1.90 -15.04 8.37
C VAL A 148 2.77 -13.86 8.80
N GLU A 149 3.42 -13.21 7.85
CA GLU A 149 4.26 -12.03 8.05
C GLU A 149 3.43 -10.83 8.49
N GLY A 150 2.30 -10.57 7.83
CA GLY A 150 1.41 -9.46 8.18
C GLY A 150 0.75 -9.64 9.56
N GLU A 151 0.34 -10.88 9.92
CA GLU A 151 -0.15 -11.21 11.27
C GLU A 151 0.94 -11.02 12.33
N THR A 152 2.16 -11.46 12.05
CA THR A 152 3.31 -11.28 12.95
C THR A 152 3.60 -9.80 13.15
N THR A 153 3.56 -9.02 12.08
CA THR A 153 3.75 -7.56 12.11
C THR A 153 2.67 -6.88 12.95
N ALA A 154 1.40 -7.26 12.73
CA ALA A 154 0.28 -6.73 13.51
C ALA A 154 0.42 -7.02 15.00
N LEU A 155 0.75 -8.27 15.37
CA LEU A 155 0.96 -8.65 16.78
C LEU A 155 2.14 -7.91 17.42
N PHE A 156 3.21 -7.71 16.67
CA PHE A 156 4.36 -6.95 17.13
C PHE A 156 3.97 -5.50 17.42
N ILE A 157 3.30 -4.82 16.49
CA ILE A 157 2.84 -3.43 16.65
C ILE A 157 1.85 -3.32 17.81
N ALA A 158 0.89 -4.24 17.93
CA ALA A 158 -0.08 -4.23 19.03
C ALA A 158 0.60 -4.29 20.41
N ARG A 159 1.65 -5.11 20.55
CA ARG A 159 2.44 -5.19 21.79
C ARG A 159 3.21 -3.89 22.09
N ARG A 160 3.72 -3.23 21.03
CA ARG A 160 4.44 -1.97 21.17
C ARG A 160 3.52 -0.80 21.54
N LEU A 161 2.27 -0.81 21.06
CA LEU A 161 1.27 0.22 21.38
C LEU A 161 0.54 0.01 22.71
N GLN A 162 0.52 -1.21 23.25
CA GLN A 162 -0.15 -1.54 24.51
C GLN A 162 0.23 -0.62 25.68
N PRO A 163 1.51 -0.28 25.92
CA PRO A 163 1.91 0.62 27.01
C PRO A 163 1.41 2.05 26.84
N LEU A 164 1.03 2.44 25.62
CA LEU A 164 0.54 3.79 25.30
C LEU A 164 -0.97 3.93 25.56
N GLY A 165 -1.66 2.84 25.91
CA GLY A 165 -3.10 2.84 26.16
C GLY A 165 -3.97 3.07 24.92
N VAL A 166 -3.39 2.88 23.72
CA VAL A 166 -4.10 3.02 22.43
C VAL A 166 -4.87 1.73 22.14
N GLY A 167 -6.14 1.85 21.76
CA GLY A 167 -6.94 0.73 21.28
C GLY A 167 -6.39 0.21 19.94
N VAL A 168 -6.26 -1.11 19.82
CA VAL A 168 -5.79 -1.73 18.56
C VAL A 168 -6.88 -2.64 18.02
N SER A 169 -7.23 -2.43 16.76
CA SER A 169 -8.23 -3.21 16.03
C SER A 169 -7.70 -3.67 14.67
N ARG A 170 -8.46 -4.53 14.00
CA ARG A 170 -8.19 -4.97 12.62
C ARG A 170 -9.46 -4.89 11.78
N PRO A 171 -9.34 -4.68 10.46
CA PRO A 171 -10.47 -4.84 9.55
C PRO A 171 -11.13 -6.22 9.72
N ALA A 172 -12.45 -6.27 9.58
CA ALA A 172 -13.19 -7.53 9.70
C ALA A 172 -12.76 -8.50 8.58
N SER A 173 -12.47 -9.73 8.96
CA SER A 173 -12.25 -10.83 8.01
C SER A 173 -13.54 -11.63 7.81
N GLY A 174 -13.77 -12.13 6.60
CA GLY A 174 -14.96 -12.94 6.34
C GLY A 174 -15.23 -13.17 4.87
N ILE A 175 -16.43 -13.71 4.60
CA ILE A 175 -16.89 -13.97 3.24
C ILE A 175 -17.13 -12.64 2.53
N PRO A 176 -16.54 -12.42 1.34
CA PRO A 176 -16.76 -11.21 0.58
C PRO A 176 -18.24 -11.05 0.18
N VAL A 177 -18.72 -9.81 0.15
CA VAL A 177 -20.10 -9.49 -0.26
C VAL A 177 -20.30 -9.93 -1.72
N GLY A 178 -21.39 -10.68 -1.97
CA GLY A 178 -21.67 -11.26 -3.28
C GLY A 178 -20.97 -12.59 -3.56
N GLY A 179 -20.13 -13.07 -2.65
CA GLY A 179 -19.49 -14.38 -2.76
C GLY A 179 -20.41 -15.52 -2.31
N GLU A 180 -20.26 -16.69 -2.95
CA GLU A 180 -20.95 -17.92 -2.52
C GLU A 180 -20.21 -18.56 -1.35
N VAL A 181 -20.93 -18.90 -0.27
CA VAL A 181 -20.37 -19.53 0.93
C VAL A 181 -19.61 -20.83 0.61
N ALA A 182 -20.14 -21.61 -0.35
CA ALA A 182 -19.54 -22.87 -0.77
C ALA A 182 -18.23 -22.73 -1.58
N ALA A 183 -18.00 -21.56 -2.16
CA ALA A 183 -16.80 -21.28 -2.98
C ALA A 183 -15.62 -20.70 -2.17
N VAL A 184 -15.86 -20.37 -0.89
CA VAL A 184 -14.84 -19.78 -0.02
C VAL A 184 -13.90 -20.85 0.50
N ASP A 185 -12.61 -20.55 0.56
CA ASP A 185 -11.61 -21.46 1.11
C ASP A 185 -11.85 -21.76 2.62
N ARG A 186 -11.30 -22.89 3.06
CA ARG A 186 -11.54 -23.41 4.42
C ARG A 186 -11.09 -22.43 5.53
N VAL A 187 -9.99 -21.69 5.32
CA VAL A 187 -9.44 -20.78 6.34
C VAL A 187 -10.36 -19.58 6.50
N THR A 188 -10.73 -18.94 5.39
CA THR A 188 -11.65 -17.80 5.36
C THR A 188 -13.02 -18.16 5.94
N LEU A 189 -13.56 -19.35 5.60
CA LEU A 189 -14.83 -19.81 6.17
C LEU A 189 -14.75 -20.04 7.69
N THR A 190 -13.63 -20.60 8.16
CA THR A 190 -13.42 -20.81 9.60
C THR A 190 -13.38 -19.47 10.35
N GLN A 191 -12.64 -18.49 9.82
CA GLN A 191 -12.57 -17.15 10.40
C GLN A 191 -13.93 -16.45 10.40
N ALA A 192 -14.69 -16.54 9.30
CA ALA A 192 -16.03 -15.96 9.21
C ALA A 192 -16.99 -16.53 10.25
N LEU A 193 -16.92 -17.84 10.53
CA LEU A 193 -17.73 -18.50 11.56
C LEU A 193 -17.29 -18.08 12.98
N GLN A 194 -16.00 -17.93 13.24
CA GLN A 194 -15.47 -17.46 14.52
C GLN A 194 -15.85 -16.01 14.82
N LEU A 195 -15.78 -15.15 13.81
CA LEU A 195 -16.05 -13.72 13.90
C LEU A 195 -17.52 -13.35 13.57
N ARG A 196 -18.42 -14.32 13.51
CA ARG A 196 -19.82 -14.10 13.18
C ARG A 196 -20.48 -13.06 14.07
N ARG A 197 -21.27 -12.18 13.47
CA ARG A 197 -22.05 -11.15 14.18
C ARG A 197 -23.44 -11.70 14.56
N LYS A 198 -23.95 -11.26 15.70
CA LYS A 198 -25.38 -11.44 16.03
C LYS A 198 -26.18 -10.44 15.19
N ILE A 199 -27.35 -10.89 14.73
CA ILE A 199 -28.34 -10.08 14.01
C ILE A 199 -29.33 -9.52 15.02
#